data_967e585600b9be79a16d16e532765c67
#
_entry.id   967e585600b9be79a16d16e532765c67
#
_cell.length_a   1.000
_cell.length_b   1.000
_cell.length_c   1.000
_cell.angle_alpha   90.00
_cell.angle_beta   90.00
_cell.angle_gamma   90.00
#
_symmetry.space_group_name_H-M   'P 1'
#
loop_
_entity.id
_entity.type
_entity.pdbx_description
1 polymer ?
#
loop_
_entity_poly.entity_id
_entity_poly.type
_entity_poly.pdbx_seq_one_letter_code
_entity_poly.pdbx_strand_id
1 'polypeptide(L)'
;HDALPIFSHIADFFQESFGDQPAVIIADINTYKAAGGAVQEHLHNSQLAVLDPFIFDESDFYAEYRHVQQLQAFLSANEAVPIAVGSGTINDLTKLAAFLCQRQYLAFATAASMDGYAAYGASISQEGFKQTFFCPAPKTVVVDLEVIAAAPVELNAAGYGDLMAKMPAGADWLVADALGLDPIDKAAWHMVQTPLRSWLADPDGVRQGHLTALTGLMEGLLMSGLAMQKTQSSRTASGAEHQFSHLWDNQHLRHNGSIPFHGFKVAIGSLAVTALYQRLLQMSAGNLNHAAKQVADYWPEWQEIEKVIVRDFPDPKIAGLILEESRAKYQPAAKISERLERLADVWPDLQPRLQEQLSPAAELRRWLKQAGAPTHPEEIGVSLNRLQSSYRQAQLIRRRYTVLDLMLELDAWTSALHALFAQDGFWRG
;
A
#
# COMPACT_ATOMS: atom_id res chain seq x y z
N HIS A 1 30.55 -3.60 18.39
CA HIS A 1 30.59 -2.52 17.39
C HIS A 1 29.89 -1.32 17.99
N ASP A 2 30.69 -0.33 18.40
CA ASP A 2 30.21 0.97 18.88
C ASP A 2 29.86 1.82 17.63
N ALA A 3 28.78 1.45 16.93
CA ALA A 3 28.17 2.38 15.99
C ALA A 3 27.48 3.44 16.84
N LEU A 4 27.96 4.68 16.72
CA LEU A 4 27.27 5.82 17.30
C LEU A 4 25.82 5.82 16.84
N PRO A 5 24.84 6.10 17.70
CA PRO A 5 23.43 6.20 17.30
C PRO A 5 23.33 7.15 16.10
N ILE A 6 22.48 6.82 15.13
CA ILE A 6 22.36 7.59 13.88
C ILE A 6 21.97 9.06 14.14
N PHE A 7 21.38 9.35 15.31
CA PHE A 7 21.12 10.69 15.79
C PHE A 7 22.36 11.60 15.76
N SER A 8 23.55 11.06 16.08
CA SER A 8 24.80 11.85 16.08
C SER A 8 25.21 12.32 14.69
N HIS A 9 24.67 11.68 13.63
CA HIS A 9 24.96 12.02 12.23
C HIS A 9 23.84 12.77 11.53
N ILE A 10 22.73 13.09 12.24
CA ILE A 10 21.59 13.73 11.59
C ILE A 10 21.94 15.10 11.02
N ALA A 11 22.81 15.84 11.71
CA ALA A 11 23.31 17.13 11.24
C ALA A 11 24.15 16.99 9.98
N ASP A 12 25.02 15.98 9.91
CA ASP A 12 25.84 15.70 8.73
C ASP A 12 24.95 15.39 7.52
N PHE A 13 23.95 14.50 7.68
CA PHE A 13 23.00 14.17 6.61
C PHE A 13 22.17 15.38 6.18
N PHE A 14 21.79 16.24 7.12
CA PHE A 14 21.06 17.45 6.81
C PHE A 14 21.94 18.44 6.03
N GLN A 15 23.16 18.71 6.50
CA GLN A 15 24.09 19.63 5.84
C GLN A 15 24.53 19.12 4.46
N GLU A 16 24.79 17.83 4.30
CA GLU A 16 25.09 17.23 2.99
C GLU A 16 23.93 17.45 2.00
N SER A 17 22.70 17.37 2.48
CA SER A 17 21.52 17.50 1.64
C SER A 17 21.10 18.95 1.39
N PHE A 18 21.20 19.83 2.38
CA PHE A 18 20.57 21.15 2.36
C PHE A 18 21.53 22.30 2.70
N GLY A 19 22.79 21.99 3.03
CA GLY A 19 23.76 23.01 3.47
C GLY A 19 23.38 23.58 4.83
N ASP A 20 23.66 24.88 5.04
CA ASP A 20 23.40 25.58 6.28
C ASP A 20 22.01 26.23 6.36
N GLN A 21 21.03 25.69 5.59
CA GLN A 21 19.66 26.18 5.67
C GLN A 21 19.06 25.92 7.06
N PRO A 22 18.17 26.80 7.56
CA PRO A 22 17.48 26.52 8.81
C PRO A 22 16.61 25.27 8.70
N ALA A 23 16.51 24.52 9.81
CA ALA A 23 15.70 23.30 9.91
C ALA A 23 14.46 23.54 10.77
N VAL A 24 13.38 22.77 10.53
CA VAL A 24 12.22 22.70 11.39
C VAL A 24 11.71 21.27 11.51
N ILE A 25 11.50 20.80 12.74
CA ILE A 25 10.92 19.47 13.00
C ILE A 25 9.41 19.53 12.79
N ILE A 26 8.88 18.56 12.04
CA ILE A 26 7.45 18.31 11.88
C ILE A 26 7.16 16.94 12.48
N ALA A 27 6.29 16.90 13.50
CA ALA A 27 5.97 15.68 14.23
C ALA A 27 4.54 15.72 14.81
N ASP A 28 4.05 14.61 15.33
CA ASP A 28 2.99 14.56 16.33
C ASP A 28 3.60 14.40 17.74
N ILE A 29 2.76 14.50 18.78
CA ILE A 29 3.21 14.39 20.17
C ILE A 29 4.00 13.09 20.44
N ASN A 30 3.57 11.97 19.86
CA ASN A 30 4.18 10.66 20.10
C ASN A 30 5.53 10.56 19.38
N THR A 31 5.58 10.96 18.12
CA THR A 31 6.79 10.87 17.30
C THR A 31 7.84 11.91 17.70
N TYR A 32 7.39 13.09 18.22
CA TYR A 32 8.31 14.05 18.82
C TYR A 32 8.98 13.48 20.09
N LYS A 33 8.22 12.79 20.95
CA LYS A 33 8.77 12.12 22.14
C LYS A 33 9.69 10.96 21.78
N ALA A 34 9.34 10.22 20.73
CA ALA A 34 10.11 9.03 20.31
C ALA A 34 11.47 9.39 19.70
N ALA A 35 11.53 10.44 18.89
CA ALA A 35 12.75 10.81 18.16
C ALA A 35 12.90 12.32 17.94
N GLY A 36 11.80 13.09 17.79
CA GLY A 36 11.85 14.51 17.39
C GLY A 36 12.70 15.36 18.32
N GLY A 37 12.57 15.18 19.63
CA GLY A 37 13.37 15.91 20.63
C GLY A 37 14.87 15.64 20.49
N ALA A 38 15.26 14.36 20.31
CA ALA A 38 16.66 14.00 20.11
C ALA A 38 17.22 14.56 18.79
N VAL A 39 16.45 14.45 17.70
CA VAL A 39 16.82 15.05 16.39
C VAL A 39 17.04 16.55 16.56
N GLN A 40 16.13 17.27 17.23
CA GLN A 40 16.24 18.71 17.47
C GLN A 40 17.49 19.06 18.29
N GLU A 41 17.76 18.32 19.37
CA GLU A 41 18.94 18.54 20.23
C GLU A 41 20.24 18.36 19.44
N HIS A 42 20.37 17.30 18.64
CA HIS A 42 21.57 17.06 17.84
C HIS A 42 21.79 18.15 16.76
N LEU A 43 20.72 18.65 16.14
CA LEU A 43 20.80 19.76 15.20
C LEU A 43 21.24 21.06 15.89
N HIS A 44 20.72 21.37 17.07
CA HIS A 44 21.16 22.53 17.84
C HIS A 44 22.64 22.45 18.23
N ASN A 45 23.11 21.27 18.66
CA ASN A 45 24.49 21.04 19.05
C ASN A 45 25.48 21.19 17.88
N SER A 46 25.01 21.05 16.64
CA SER A 46 25.80 21.24 15.41
C SER A 46 25.85 22.67 14.89
N GLN A 47 25.34 23.63 15.64
CA GLN A 47 25.25 25.05 15.28
C GLN A 47 24.33 25.38 14.09
N LEU A 48 23.51 24.46 13.67
CA LEU A 48 22.46 24.73 12.68
C LEU A 48 21.36 25.61 13.29
N ALA A 49 20.82 26.50 12.48
CA ALA A 49 19.61 27.25 12.86
C ALA A 49 18.41 26.30 12.84
N VAL A 50 17.79 26.11 14.01
CA VAL A 50 16.61 25.23 14.15
C VAL A 50 15.45 26.05 14.71
N LEU A 51 14.33 26.05 13.99
CA LEU A 51 13.11 26.71 14.43
C LEU A 51 12.39 25.88 15.49
N ASP A 52 11.47 26.52 16.22
CA ASP A 52 10.55 25.78 17.09
C ASP A 52 9.78 24.73 16.30
N PRO A 53 9.61 23.51 16.82
CA PRO A 53 9.00 22.42 16.10
C PRO A 53 7.51 22.67 15.84
N PHE A 54 7.02 22.22 14.69
CA PHE A 54 5.58 22.16 14.41
C PHE A 54 5.04 20.79 14.85
N ILE A 55 4.25 20.77 15.91
CA ILE A 55 3.72 19.55 16.50
C ILE A 55 2.21 19.49 16.32
N PHE A 56 1.72 18.44 15.67
CA PHE A 56 0.30 18.15 15.63
C PHE A 56 -0.16 17.59 16.98
N ASP A 57 -1.12 18.27 17.61
CA ASP A 57 -1.66 17.95 18.95
C ASP A 57 -3.16 17.62 18.84
N GLU A 58 -3.50 16.57 18.11
CA GLU A 58 -4.87 16.08 17.96
C GLU A 58 -4.96 14.60 18.35
N SER A 59 -5.99 14.24 19.12
CA SER A 59 -6.16 12.88 19.65
C SER A 59 -6.56 11.83 18.58
N ASP A 60 -7.24 12.25 17.51
CA ASP A 60 -7.64 11.40 16.37
C ASP A 60 -6.94 11.92 15.11
N PHE A 61 -5.60 11.87 15.14
CA PHE A 61 -4.74 12.45 14.13
C PHE A 61 -4.49 11.46 12.98
N TYR A 62 -4.82 11.88 11.76
CA TYR A 62 -4.52 11.14 10.54
C TYR A 62 -4.30 12.08 9.34
N ALA A 63 -3.90 11.53 8.19
CA ALA A 63 -3.52 12.31 7.03
C ALA A 63 -4.76 12.93 6.33
N GLU A 64 -5.18 14.11 6.79
CA GLU A 64 -6.24 14.94 6.22
C GLU A 64 -5.69 16.19 5.54
N TYR A 65 -6.35 16.64 4.49
CA TYR A 65 -5.94 17.82 3.72
C TYR A 65 -5.94 19.11 4.55
N ARG A 66 -6.80 19.23 5.59
CA ARG A 66 -6.77 20.37 6.51
C ARG A 66 -5.43 20.50 7.23
N HIS A 67 -4.78 19.39 7.59
CA HIS A 67 -3.46 19.40 8.23
C HIS A 67 -2.35 19.80 7.24
N VAL A 68 -2.50 19.43 5.97
CA VAL A 68 -1.61 19.94 4.90
C VAL A 68 -1.71 21.46 4.80
N GLN A 69 -2.92 22.02 4.83
CA GLN A 69 -3.13 23.47 4.77
C GLN A 69 -2.53 24.19 5.99
N GLN A 70 -2.68 23.64 7.21
CA GLN A 70 -2.05 24.17 8.42
C GLN A 70 -0.53 24.19 8.29
N LEU A 71 0.07 23.07 7.89
CA LEU A 71 1.51 22.95 7.71
C LEU A 71 2.02 23.82 6.56
N GLN A 72 1.29 23.93 5.45
CA GLN A 72 1.60 24.81 4.34
C GLN A 72 1.64 26.28 4.78
N ALA A 73 0.66 26.73 5.57
CA ALA A 73 0.62 28.09 6.08
C ALA A 73 1.84 28.37 6.98
N PHE A 74 2.19 27.43 7.87
CA PHE A 74 3.38 27.53 8.72
C PHE A 74 4.67 27.60 7.89
N LEU A 75 4.87 26.70 6.94
CA LEU A 75 6.04 26.67 6.08
C LEU A 75 6.15 27.93 5.21
N SER A 76 5.05 28.47 4.73
CA SER A 76 5.04 29.71 3.91
C SER A 76 5.49 30.95 4.69
N ALA A 77 5.44 30.92 6.03
CA ALA A 77 5.84 32.04 6.90
C ALA A 77 7.33 32.03 7.27
N ASN A 78 8.10 31.01 6.83
CA ASN A 78 9.54 30.87 7.14
C ASN A 78 10.30 30.25 5.97
N GLU A 79 11.62 30.14 6.07
CA GLU A 79 12.50 29.57 5.02
C GLU A 79 13.08 28.19 5.43
N ALA A 80 12.66 27.60 6.56
CA ALA A 80 13.26 26.38 7.08
C ALA A 80 12.93 25.15 6.23
N VAL A 81 13.89 24.25 6.14
CA VAL A 81 13.70 22.91 5.53
C VAL A 81 12.98 22.03 6.53
N PRO A 82 11.82 21.45 6.15
CA PRO A 82 11.10 20.56 7.05
C PRO A 82 11.81 19.21 7.22
N ILE A 83 11.86 18.72 8.45
CA ILE A 83 12.29 17.36 8.82
C ILE A 83 11.06 16.64 9.35
N ALA A 84 10.50 15.73 8.56
CA ALA A 84 9.37 14.90 8.95
C ALA A 84 9.85 13.81 9.91
N VAL A 85 9.67 13.99 11.20
CA VAL A 85 9.98 12.97 12.20
C VAL A 85 8.70 12.21 12.55
N GLY A 86 8.52 11.04 11.95
CA GLY A 86 7.29 10.30 12.14
C GLY A 86 7.15 9.07 11.25
N SER A 87 5.95 8.48 11.28
CA SER A 87 5.56 7.41 10.39
C SER A 87 4.81 7.96 9.16
N GLY A 88 4.01 7.12 8.48
CA GLY A 88 3.35 7.46 7.24
C GLY A 88 2.55 8.76 7.26
N THR A 89 1.78 9.02 8.32
CA THR A 89 0.94 10.24 8.42
C THR A 89 1.79 11.51 8.38
N ILE A 90 2.79 11.62 9.25
CA ILE A 90 3.69 12.79 9.30
C ILE A 90 4.46 12.95 7.99
N ASN A 91 4.96 11.83 7.43
CA ASN A 91 5.65 11.85 6.15
C ASN A 91 4.77 12.39 5.02
N ASP A 92 3.54 11.87 4.87
CA ASP A 92 2.67 12.26 3.77
C ASP A 92 2.18 13.71 3.88
N LEU A 93 1.85 14.17 5.10
CA LEU A 93 1.49 15.56 5.34
C LEU A 93 2.66 16.50 5.01
N THR A 94 3.86 16.18 5.48
CA THR A 94 5.06 17.00 5.23
C THR A 94 5.44 16.98 3.76
N LYS A 95 5.40 15.82 3.11
CA LYS A 95 5.67 15.64 1.69
C LYS A 95 4.81 16.58 0.84
N LEU A 96 3.49 16.54 1.04
CA LEU A 96 2.58 17.36 0.26
C LEU A 96 2.72 18.85 0.60
N ALA A 97 2.80 19.23 1.87
CA ALA A 97 2.95 20.63 2.28
C ALA A 97 4.27 21.25 1.77
N ALA A 98 5.38 20.51 1.88
CA ALA A 98 6.67 20.93 1.36
C ALA A 98 6.62 21.14 -0.17
N PHE A 99 6.02 20.20 -0.89
CA PHE A 99 5.84 20.31 -2.35
C PHE A 99 5.02 21.55 -2.75
N LEU A 100 3.90 21.81 -2.06
CA LEU A 100 3.08 23.00 -2.30
C LEU A 100 3.83 24.31 -2.00
N CYS A 101 4.80 24.27 -1.07
CA CYS A 101 5.71 25.38 -0.78
C CYS A 101 6.96 25.39 -1.66
N GLN A 102 7.06 24.52 -2.70
CA GLN A 102 8.24 24.36 -3.55
C GLN A 102 9.54 24.08 -2.79
N ARG A 103 9.44 23.27 -1.72
CA ARG A 103 10.55 22.86 -0.86
C ARG A 103 10.83 21.38 -0.95
N GLN A 104 12.09 21.03 -0.77
CA GLN A 104 12.53 19.68 -0.45
C GLN A 104 12.45 19.46 1.08
N TYR A 105 12.45 18.22 1.52
CA TYR A 105 12.40 17.87 2.92
C TYR A 105 13.22 16.62 3.23
N LEU A 106 13.52 16.39 4.51
CA LEU A 106 14.10 15.18 5.05
C LEU A 106 13.04 14.38 5.79
N ALA A 107 13.02 13.07 5.63
CA ALA A 107 12.19 12.17 6.43
C ALA A 107 13.06 11.40 7.42
N PHE A 108 12.71 11.44 8.71
CA PHE A 108 13.26 10.58 9.75
C PHE A 108 12.16 9.57 10.15
N ALA A 109 12.33 8.32 9.73
CA ALA A 109 11.35 7.29 9.95
C ALA A 109 11.33 6.82 11.41
N THR A 110 10.15 6.80 12.04
CA THR A 110 9.99 6.33 13.43
C THR A 110 9.36 4.95 13.56
N ALA A 111 8.91 4.34 12.47
CA ALA A 111 8.37 2.99 12.42
C ALA A 111 8.48 2.40 11.01
N ALA A 112 8.64 1.09 10.90
CA ALA A 112 8.59 0.37 9.63
C ALA A 112 7.12 0.03 9.27
N SER A 113 6.26 1.04 9.06
CA SER A 113 4.80 0.85 9.01
C SER A 113 4.18 0.77 7.63
N MET A 114 4.89 1.21 6.59
CA MET A 114 4.41 1.27 5.19
C MET A 114 5.54 1.65 4.23
N ASP A 115 5.32 1.50 2.92
CA ASP A 115 6.30 1.77 1.86
C ASP A 115 6.31 3.22 1.32
N GLY A 116 5.50 4.10 1.89
CA GLY A 116 5.31 5.46 1.38
C GLY A 116 6.45 6.45 1.64
N TYR A 117 7.47 6.13 2.47
CA TYR A 117 8.55 7.08 2.78
C TYR A 117 9.23 7.62 1.51
N ALA A 118 9.68 6.73 0.65
CA ALA A 118 10.38 7.08 -0.58
C ALA A 118 9.47 7.06 -1.82
N ALA A 119 8.14 6.94 -1.64
CA ALA A 119 7.19 6.83 -2.75
C ALA A 119 6.89 8.17 -3.41
N TYR A 120 6.58 8.10 -4.71
CA TYR A 120 5.95 9.19 -5.44
C TYR A 120 4.48 9.33 -5.03
N GLY A 121 4.12 10.52 -4.53
CA GLY A 121 2.78 10.82 -4.06
C GLY A 121 2.59 10.66 -2.55
N ALA A 122 1.57 11.34 -2.03
CA ALA A 122 1.12 11.32 -0.65
C ALA A 122 -0.35 10.87 -0.59
N SER A 123 -0.67 9.98 0.35
CA SER A 123 -2.01 9.43 0.52
C SER A 123 -2.80 10.21 1.55
N ILE A 124 -3.59 11.18 1.11
CA ILE A 124 -4.29 12.17 1.96
C ILE A 124 -5.81 12.03 1.79
N SER A 125 -6.54 12.11 2.89
CA SER A 125 -8.00 12.21 2.88
C SER A 125 -8.44 13.65 2.66
N GLN A 126 -9.30 13.89 1.68
CA GLN A 126 -9.92 15.18 1.44
C GLN A 126 -11.44 14.99 1.31
N GLU A 127 -12.21 15.74 2.09
CA GLU A 127 -13.67 15.63 2.14
C GLU A 127 -14.17 14.18 2.36
N GLY A 128 -13.47 13.43 3.19
CA GLY A 128 -13.81 12.04 3.51
C GLY A 128 -13.36 11.00 2.46
N PHE A 129 -12.76 11.42 1.35
CA PHE A 129 -12.27 10.51 0.32
C PHE A 129 -10.74 10.45 0.33
N LYS A 130 -10.17 9.23 0.42
CA LYS A 130 -8.73 9.00 0.37
C LYS A 130 -8.23 8.96 -1.07
N GLN A 131 -7.31 9.86 -1.40
CA GLN A 131 -6.73 9.99 -2.73
C GLN A 131 -5.21 10.19 -2.66
N THR A 132 -4.54 9.99 -3.79
CA THR A 132 -3.11 10.20 -3.92
C THR A 132 -2.84 11.56 -4.57
N PHE A 133 -2.15 12.43 -3.84
CA PHE A 133 -1.63 13.69 -4.38
C PHE A 133 -0.22 13.45 -4.91
N PHE A 134 -0.01 13.69 -6.19
CA PHE A 134 1.28 13.47 -6.83
C PHE A 134 2.30 14.52 -6.40
N CYS A 135 3.33 14.07 -5.69
CA CYS A 135 4.43 14.88 -5.22
C CYS A 135 5.69 14.01 -5.03
N PRO A 136 6.90 14.60 -5.13
CA PRO A 136 8.15 13.83 -5.08
C PRO A 136 8.42 13.28 -3.68
N ALA A 137 9.25 12.24 -3.62
CA ALA A 137 9.83 11.70 -2.39
C ALA A 137 10.72 12.74 -1.66
N PRO A 138 11.04 12.52 -0.36
CA PRO A 138 12.01 13.34 0.35
C PRO A 138 13.37 13.28 -0.34
N LYS A 139 14.18 14.32 -0.14
CA LYS A 139 15.56 14.33 -0.64
C LYS A 139 16.42 13.31 0.08
N THR A 140 16.17 13.10 1.37
CA THR A 140 16.89 12.17 2.23
C THR A 140 15.90 11.45 3.13
N VAL A 141 16.08 10.15 3.31
CA VAL A 141 15.39 9.34 4.31
C VAL A 141 16.41 8.82 5.30
N VAL A 142 16.22 9.10 6.57
CA VAL A 142 17.05 8.62 7.68
C VAL A 142 16.26 7.57 8.45
N VAL A 143 16.89 6.45 8.74
CA VAL A 143 16.32 5.32 9.48
C VAL A 143 17.26 4.95 10.61
N ASP A 144 16.79 5.11 11.85
CA ASP A 144 17.45 4.57 13.03
C ASP A 144 16.75 3.26 13.42
N LEU A 145 17.47 2.15 13.34
CA LEU A 145 16.89 0.82 13.62
C LEU A 145 16.54 0.63 15.10
N GLU A 146 17.17 1.34 16.01
CA GLU A 146 16.82 1.31 17.43
C GLU A 146 15.49 2.03 17.68
N VAL A 147 15.26 3.17 16.99
CA VAL A 147 13.96 3.86 17.01
C VAL A 147 12.87 2.97 16.39
N ILE A 148 13.15 2.33 15.27
CA ILE A 148 12.22 1.39 14.63
C ILE A 148 11.90 0.20 15.56
N ALA A 149 12.90 -0.35 16.24
CA ALA A 149 12.73 -1.46 17.18
C ALA A 149 11.91 -1.06 18.43
N ALA A 150 12.04 0.20 18.86
CA ALA A 150 11.28 0.75 19.99
C ALA A 150 9.85 1.19 19.62
N ALA A 151 9.50 1.22 18.34
CA ALA A 151 8.14 1.55 17.89
C ALA A 151 7.11 0.51 18.37
N PRO A 152 5.83 0.88 18.50
CA PRO A 152 4.76 -0.09 18.76
C PRO A 152 4.83 -1.26 17.76
N VAL A 153 4.80 -2.49 18.27
CA VAL A 153 5.00 -3.70 17.45
C VAL A 153 3.97 -3.80 16.30
N GLU A 154 2.78 -3.27 16.51
CA GLU A 154 1.70 -3.24 15.52
C GLU A 154 2.09 -2.41 14.28
N LEU A 155 2.92 -1.38 14.43
CA LEU A 155 3.37 -0.57 13.29
C LEU A 155 4.35 -1.36 12.40
N ASN A 156 5.31 -2.06 13.00
CA ASN A 156 6.25 -2.90 12.25
C ASN A 156 5.52 -4.13 11.63
N ALA A 157 4.55 -4.69 12.36
CA ALA A 157 3.66 -5.74 11.83
C ALA A 157 2.81 -5.24 10.64
N ALA A 158 2.35 -3.99 10.68
CA ALA A 158 1.64 -3.36 9.55
C ALA A 158 2.57 -3.23 8.33
N GLY A 159 3.80 -2.78 8.53
CA GLY A 159 4.79 -2.73 7.45
C GLY A 159 5.12 -4.09 6.86
N TYR A 160 5.19 -5.13 7.69
CA TYR A 160 5.36 -6.51 7.21
C TYR A 160 4.19 -6.93 6.31
N GLY A 161 2.95 -6.62 6.70
CA GLY A 161 1.75 -6.85 5.88
C GLY A 161 1.76 -6.07 4.57
N ASP A 162 2.23 -4.82 4.59
CA ASP A 162 2.37 -3.99 3.40
C ASP A 162 3.48 -4.51 2.47
N LEU A 163 4.62 -4.93 3.01
CA LEU A 163 5.69 -5.52 2.20
C LEU A 163 5.27 -6.86 1.59
N MET A 164 4.56 -7.72 2.34
CA MET A 164 4.03 -9.00 1.84
C MET A 164 3.08 -8.80 0.64
N ALA A 165 2.34 -7.72 0.59
CA ALA A 165 1.42 -7.38 -0.50
C ALA A 165 2.10 -7.31 -1.87
N LYS A 166 3.42 -7.13 -1.91
CA LYS A 166 4.17 -7.09 -3.17
C LYS A 166 4.17 -8.45 -3.89
N MET A 167 3.91 -9.57 -3.18
CA MET A 167 3.73 -10.88 -3.81
C MET A 167 2.48 -10.94 -4.70
N PRO A 168 1.24 -10.73 -4.19
CA PRO A 168 0.04 -10.72 -5.04
C PRO A 168 0.02 -9.54 -6.02
N ALA A 169 0.58 -8.38 -5.67
CA ALA A 169 0.72 -7.26 -6.60
C ALA A 169 1.61 -7.61 -7.80
N GLY A 170 2.71 -8.34 -7.57
CA GLY A 170 3.57 -8.87 -8.62
C GLY A 170 2.82 -9.87 -9.52
N ALA A 171 1.99 -10.73 -8.95
CA ALA A 171 1.15 -11.65 -9.73
C ALA A 171 0.16 -10.89 -10.63
N ASP A 172 -0.50 -9.85 -10.10
CA ASP A 172 -1.37 -8.99 -10.91
C ASP A 172 -0.60 -8.28 -12.05
N TRP A 173 0.64 -7.89 -11.81
CA TRP A 173 1.46 -7.26 -12.84
C TRP A 173 1.91 -8.27 -13.91
N LEU A 174 2.25 -9.51 -13.52
CA LEU A 174 2.53 -10.59 -14.47
C LEU A 174 1.34 -10.88 -15.40
N VAL A 175 0.13 -10.91 -14.86
CA VAL A 175 -1.10 -11.10 -15.66
C VAL A 175 -1.30 -9.92 -16.61
N ALA A 176 -1.18 -8.69 -16.13
CA ALA A 176 -1.38 -7.51 -16.96
C ALA A 176 -0.31 -7.39 -18.07
N ASP A 177 0.96 -7.73 -17.79
CA ASP A 177 2.05 -7.78 -18.75
C ASP A 177 1.80 -8.83 -19.85
N ALA A 178 1.44 -10.05 -19.44
CA ALA A 178 1.15 -11.15 -20.39
C ALA A 178 -0.03 -10.81 -21.32
N LEU A 179 -1.02 -10.08 -20.82
CA LEU A 179 -2.15 -9.57 -21.61
C LEU A 179 -1.81 -8.31 -22.43
N GLY A 180 -0.63 -7.72 -22.24
CA GLY A 180 -0.21 -6.48 -22.90
C GLY A 180 -0.97 -5.23 -22.47
N LEU A 181 -1.52 -5.26 -21.25
CA LEU A 181 -2.28 -4.15 -20.66
C LEU A 181 -1.38 -3.17 -19.90
N ASP A 182 -0.35 -3.68 -19.23
CA ASP A 182 0.55 -2.89 -18.38
C ASP A 182 1.93 -3.56 -18.32
N PRO A 183 2.85 -3.17 -19.23
CA PRO A 183 4.15 -3.83 -19.36
C PRO A 183 5.01 -3.70 -18.10
N ILE A 184 5.74 -4.76 -17.76
CA ILE A 184 6.65 -4.77 -16.62
C ILE A 184 7.90 -3.90 -16.91
N ASP A 185 8.11 -2.87 -16.07
CA ASP A 185 9.43 -2.22 -15.95
C ASP A 185 10.39 -3.20 -15.27
N LYS A 186 11.33 -3.75 -16.03
CA LYS A 186 12.27 -4.77 -15.53
C LYS A 186 13.12 -4.27 -14.38
N ALA A 187 13.53 -3.00 -14.40
CA ALA A 187 14.36 -2.44 -13.33
C ALA A 187 13.55 -2.31 -12.04
N ALA A 188 12.33 -1.77 -12.11
CA ALA A 188 11.43 -1.68 -10.96
C ALA A 188 11.03 -3.07 -10.43
N TRP A 189 10.82 -4.04 -11.31
CA TRP A 189 10.61 -5.43 -10.92
C TRP A 189 11.78 -6.00 -10.12
N HIS A 190 13.01 -5.84 -10.63
CA HIS A 190 14.21 -6.30 -9.93
C HIS A 190 14.43 -5.59 -8.58
N MET A 191 14.08 -4.31 -8.48
CA MET A 191 14.20 -3.57 -7.22
C MET A 191 13.33 -4.16 -6.10
N VAL A 192 12.18 -4.74 -6.43
CA VAL A 192 11.19 -5.19 -5.42
C VAL A 192 11.06 -6.70 -5.38
N GLN A 193 10.76 -7.33 -6.52
CA GLN A 193 10.35 -8.74 -6.55
C GLN A 193 11.52 -9.71 -6.32
N THR A 194 12.72 -9.39 -6.81
CA THR A 194 13.88 -10.27 -6.67
C THR A 194 14.30 -10.46 -5.21
N PRO A 195 14.47 -9.41 -4.37
CA PRO A 195 14.86 -9.57 -2.96
C PRO A 195 13.67 -9.80 -2.00
N LEU A 196 12.41 -9.71 -2.46
CA LEU A 196 11.21 -9.68 -1.62
C LEU A 196 11.16 -10.82 -0.59
N ARG A 197 11.45 -12.05 -1.02
CA ARG A 197 11.39 -13.22 -0.13
C ARG A 197 12.45 -13.17 0.97
N SER A 198 13.63 -12.59 0.71
CA SER A 198 14.68 -12.43 1.73
C SER A 198 14.29 -11.40 2.79
N TRP A 199 13.63 -10.33 2.39
CA TRP A 199 13.12 -9.32 3.33
C TRP A 199 11.98 -9.82 4.23
N LEU A 200 11.21 -10.80 3.75
CA LEU A 200 10.09 -11.41 4.48
C LEU A 200 10.50 -12.67 5.28
N ALA A 201 11.77 -13.06 5.26
CA ALA A 201 12.21 -14.37 5.74
C ALA A 201 12.09 -14.56 7.26
N ASP A 202 12.11 -13.49 8.07
CA ASP A 202 12.07 -13.55 9.53
C ASP A 202 10.90 -12.75 10.14
N PRO A 203 9.66 -13.26 10.02
CA PRO A 203 8.48 -12.59 10.59
C PRO A 203 8.49 -12.56 12.13
N ASP A 204 9.03 -13.58 12.79
CA ASP A 204 9.15 -13.62 14.25
C ASP A 204 10.17 -12.57 14.72
N GLY A 205 11.29 -12.39 14.01
CA GLY A 205 12.28 -11.36 14.29
C GLY A 205 11.71 -9.95 14.13
N VAL A 206 10.84 -9.70 13.14
CA VAL A 206 10.12 -8.42 13.01
C VAL A 206 9.27 -8.16 14.26
N ARG A 207 8.49 -9.15 14.70
CA ARG A 207 7.64 -9.04 15.89
C ARG A 207 8.44 -8.80 17.17
N GLN A 208 9.64 -9.40 17.27
CA GLN A 208 10.51 -9.28 18.43
C GLN A 208 11.42 -8.06 18.41
N GLY A 209 11.40 -7.29 17.33
CA GLY A 209 12.24 -6.10 17.17
C GLY A 209 13.71 -6.41 16.88
N HIS A 210 14.02 -7.59 16.32
CA HIS A 210 15.39 -7.95 15.96
C HIS A 210 15.91 -7.04 14.84
N LEU A 211 17.02 -6.35 15.08
CA LEU A 211 17.56 -5.35 14.16
C LEU A 211 17.80 -5.89 12.75
N THR A 212 18.28 -7.14 12.61
CA THR A 212 18.49 -7.75 11.29
C THR A 212 17.19 -7.93 10.51
N ALA A 213 16.11 -8.39 11.19
CA ALA A 213 14.80 -8.54 10.57
C ALA A 213 14.20 -7.18 10.19
N LEU A 214 14.35 -6.18 11.07
CA LEU A 214 13.90 -4.81 10.82
C LEU A 214 14.71 -4.12 9.71
N THR A 215 16.00 -4.43 9.57
CA THR A 215 16.80 -3.97 8.42
C THR A 215 16.18 -4.46 7.12
N GLY A 216 15.94 -5.76 6.99
CA GLY A 216 15.30 -6.31 5.80
C GLY A 216 13.91 -5.71 5.52
N LEU A 217 13.10 -5.56 6.57
CA LEU A 217 11.78 -4.92 6.44
C LEU A 217 11.88 -3.48 5.90
N MET A 218 12.74 -2.65 6.52
CA MET A 218 12.93 -1.25 6.10
C MET A 218 13.52 -1.15 4.70
N GLU A 219 14.52 -1.96 4.36
CA GLU A 219 15.05 -2.02 2.99
C GLU A 219 13.95 -2.33 1.99
N GLY A 220 13.13 -3.34 2.25
CA GLY A 220 12.02 -3.72 1.37
C GLY A 220 11.00 -2.60 1.18
N LEU A 221 10.59 -1.95 2.27
CA LEU A 221 9.66 -0.82 2.23
C LEU A 221 10.24 0.38 1.47
N LEU A 222 11.50 0.73 1.70
CA LEU A 222 12.18 1.82 1.00
C LEU A 222 12.37 1.51 -0.49
N MET A 223 12.79 0.29 -0.85
CA MET A 223 12.96 -0.12 -2.23
C MET A 223 11.63 -0.16 -2.99
N SER A 224 10.52 -0.56 -2.32
CA SER A 224 9.18 -0.45 -2.88
C SER A 224 8.83 1.02 -3.18
N GLY A 225 9.07 1.92 -2.24
CA GLY A 225 8.87 3.36 -2.43
C GLY A 225 9.71 3.94 -3.58
N LEU A 226 10.99 3.59 -3.64
CA LEU A 226 11.89 4.02 -4.73
C LEU A 226 11.45 3.48 -6.10
N ALA A 227 10.94 2.26 -6.17
CA ALA A 227 10.38 1.71 -7.40
C ALA A 227 9.15 2.51 -7.86
N MET A 228 8.26 2.91 -6.94
CA MET A 228 7.15 3.83 -7.23
C MET A 228 7.63 5.20 -7.69
N GLN A 229 8.66 5.76 -7.04
CA GLN A 229 9.27 7.03 -7.42
C GLN A 229 9.87 6.96 -8.84
N LYS A 230 10.59 5.86 -9.16
CA LYS A 230 11.18 5.63 -10.47
C LYS A 230 10.14 5.54 -11.59
N THR A 231 9.07 4.81 -11.37
CA THR A 231 8.03 4.56 -12.38
C THR A 231 6.92 5.63 -12.37
N GLN A 232 6.90 6.51 -11.38
CA GLN A 232 5.80 7.45 -11.09
C GLN A 232 4.43 6.76 -11.08
N SER A 233 4.42 5.53 -10.57
CA SER A 233 3.25 4.65 -10.53
C SER A 233 3.30 3.77 -9.28
N SER A 234 2.15 3.53 -8.68
CA SER A 234 2.00 2.56 -7.60
C SER A 234 1.90 1.12 -8.09
N ARG A 235 2.04 0.85 -9.40
CA ARG A 235 1.92 -0.51 -9.95
C ARG A 235 2.96 -1.47 -9.39
N THR A 236 4.16 -0.98 -9.13
CA THR A 236 5.28 -1.76 -8.56
C THR A 236 5.00 -2.29 -7.15
N ALA A 237 4.08 -1.66 -6.44
CA ALA A 237 3.85 -1.86 -5.02
C ALA A 237 2.43 -2.32 -4.68
N SER A 238 1.44 -2.12 -5.56
CA SER A 238 0.04 -2.35 -5.23
C SER A 238 -0.74 -3.01 -6.38
N GLY A 239 -1.56 -3.97 -6.05
CA GLY A 239 -2.47 -4.71 -6.91
C GLY A 239 -3.90 -4.73 -6.33
N ALA A 240 -4.57 -5.86 -6.49
CA ALA A 240 -5.91 -6.09 -5.98
C ALA A 240 -6.01 -5.97 -4.45
N GLU A 241 -4.99 -6.37 -3.72
CA GLU A 241 -4.95 -6.33 -2.24
C GLU A 241 -5.09 -4.89 -1.70
N HIS A 242 -4.48 -3.92 -2.37
CA HIS A 242 -4.64 -2.52 -2.02
C HIS A 242 -6.03 -1.98 -2.38
N GLN A 243 -6.69 -2.53 -3.41
CA GLN A 243 -8.07 -2.15 -3.72
C GLN A 243 -9.01 -2.50 -2.56
N PHE A 244 -8.81 -3.62 -1.85
CA PHE A 244 -9.56 -3.90 -0.62
C PHE A 244 -9.30 -2.83 0.45
N SER A 245 -8.05 -2.47 0.71
CA SER A 245 -7.71 -1.43 1.68
C SER A 245 -8.36 -0.08 1.34
N HIS A 246 -8.25 0.36 0.08
CA HIS A 246 -8.87 1.61 -0.38
C HIS A 246 -10.40 1.57 -0.33
N LEU A 247 -11.03 0.44 -0.65
CA LEU A 247 -12.46 0.26 -0.50
C LEU A 247 -12.90 0.50 0.95
N TRP A 248 -12.22 -0.13 1.90
CA TRP A 248 -12.56 0.00 3.31
C TRP A 248 -12.25 1.39 3.86
N ASP A 249 -11.21 2.08 3.35
CA ASP A 249 -10.95 3.48 3.66
C ASP A 249 -12.09 4.39 3.19
N ASN A 250 -12.56 4.21 1.95
CA ASN A 250 -13.68 4.96 1.38
C ASN A 250 -15.02 4.64 2.07
N GLN A 251 -15.12 3.48 2.71
CA GLN A 251 -16.25 3.08 3.55
C GLN A 251 -16.07 3.50 5.03
N HIS A 252 -15.05 4.31 5.35
CA HIS A 252 -14.75 4.80 6.71
C HIS A 252 -14.65 3.68 7.74
N LEU A 253 -13.95 2.57 7.40
CA LEU A 253 -13.77 1.44 8.30
C LEU A 253 -13.16 1.89 9.62
N ARG A 254 -13.85 1.56 10.73
CA ARG A 254 -13.34 1.70 12.09
C ARG A 254 -13.46 0.37 12.83
N HIS A 255 -12.51 0.10 13.69
CA HIS A 255 -12.50 -1.05 14.59
C HIS A 255 -12.09 -0.57 15.99
N ASN A 256 -12.89 -0.88 17.00
CA ASN A 256 -12.68 -0.42 18.38
C ASN A 256 -12.44 1.10 18.49
N GLY A 257 -13.17 1.89 17.71
CA GLY A 257 -13.09 3.36 17.69
C GLY A 257 -11.94 3.94 16.85
N SER A 258 -11.00 3.13 16.38
CA SER A 258 -9.83 3.58 15.60
C SER A 258 -9.88 3.12 14.14
N ILE A 259 -9.17 3.82 13.26
CA ILE A 259 -8.95 3.37 11.87
C ILE A 259 -7.86 2.29 11.90
N PRO A 260 -8.11 1.07 11.38
CA PRO A 260 -7.07 0.04 11.28
C PRO A 260 -5.88 0.50 10.45
N PHE A 261 -4.66 0.13 10.84
CA PHE A 261 -3.45 0.47 10.10
C PHE A 261 -3.56 0.05 8.63
N HIS A 262 -2.96 0.85 7.74
CA HIS A 262 -2.96 0.59 6.30
C HIS A 262 -2.48 -0.83 6.00
N GLY A 263 -1.30 -1.20 6.49
CA GLY A 263 -0.73 -2.52 6.27
C GLY A 263 -1.57 -3.68 6.82
N PHE A 264 -2.38 -3.46 7.85
CA PHE A 264 -3.32 -4.48 8.35
C PHE A 264 -4.46 -4.74 7.38
N LYS A 265 -5.02 -3.68 6.79
CA LYS A 265 -6.04 -3.82 5.73
C LYS A 265 -5.45 -4.49 4.48
N VAL A 266 -4.25 -4.09 4.11
CA VAL A 266 -3.51 -4.67 2.98
C VAL A 266 -3.14 -6.13 3.24
N ALA A 267 -2.77 -6.52 4.48
CA ALA A 267 -2.51 -7.91 4.86
C ALA A 267 -3.74 -8.80 4.62
N ILE A 268 -4.92 -8.39 5.07
CA ILE A 268 -6.17 -9.12 4.81
C ILE A 268 -6.48 -9.16 3.30
N GLY A 269 -6.28 -8.04 2.59
CA GLY A 269 -6.39 -7.99 1.12
C GLY A 269 -5.44 -8.97 0.43
N SER A 270 -4.19 -9.09 0.91
CA SER A 270 -3.20 -10.03 0.37
C SER A 270 -3.62 -11.49 0.53
N LEU A 271 -4.17 -11.85 1.70
CA LEU A 271 -4.74 -13.17 1.92
C LEU A 271 -5.93 -13.43 0.97
N ALA A 272 -6.82 -12.44 0.82
CA ALA A 272 -7.98 -12.54 -0.05
C ALA A 272 -7.59 -12.77 -1.51
N VAL A 273 -6.65 -11.98 -2.01
CA VAL A 273 -6.17 -12.06 -3.40
C VAL A 273 -5.39 -13.34 -3.65
N THR A 274 -4.52 -13.73 -2.73
CA THR A 274 -3.74 -14.98 -2.88
C THR A 274 -4.65 -16.21 -2.88
N ALA A 275 -5.65 -16.26 -1.98
CA ALA A 275 -6.64 -17.34 -1.97
C ALA A 275 -7.47 -17.37 -3.27
N LEU A 276 -7.75 -16.21 -3.87
CA LEU A 276 -8.42 -16.10 -5.16
C LEU A 276 -7.53 -16.63 -6.29
N TYR A 277 -6.24 -16.26 -6.32
CA TYR A 277 -5.27 -16.81 -7.27
C TYR A 277 -5.15 -18.33 -7.18
N GLN A 278 -5.23 -18.93 -5.99
CA GLN A 278 -5.22 -20.38 -5.84
C GLN A 278 -6.42 -21.04 -6.56
N ARG A 279 -7.56 -20.35 -6.66
CA ARG A 279 -8.71 -20.82 -7.46
C ARG A 279 -8.44 -20.67 -8.96
N LEU A 280 -7.90 -19.52 -9.38
CA LEU A 280 -7.54 -19.25 -10.77
C LEU A 280 -6.52 -20.28 -11.29
N LEU A 281 -5.49 -20.59 -10.49
CA LEU A 281 -4.42 -21.52 -10.86
C LEU A 281 -4.88 -22.99 -11.02
N GLN A 282 -6.12 -23.32 -10.63
CA GLN A 282 -6.73 -24.62 -10.90
C GLN A 282 -7.34 -24.71 -12.31
N MET A 283 -7.46 -23.58 -13.02
CA MET A 283 -8.01 -23.55 -14.37
C MET A 283 -6.98 -24.02 -15.39
N SER A 284 -7.45 -24.74 -16.39
CA SER A 284 -6.67 -25.10 -17.58
C SER A 284 -6.84 -24.08 -18.70
N ALA A 285 -5.94 -24.05 -19.66
CA ALA A 285 -6.12 -23.27 -20.89
C ALA A 285 -7.45 -23.58 -21.60
N GLY A 286 -7.91 -24.85 -21.50
CA GLY A 286 -9.22 -25.27 -22.01
C GLY A 286 -10.39 -24.58 -21.33
N ASN A 287 -10.32 -24.38 -20.00
CA ASN A 287 -11.34 -23.62 -19.26
C ASN A 287 -11.38 -22.15 -19.70
N LEU A 288 -10.20 -21.53 -19.90
CA LEU A 288 -10.08 -20.14 -20.35
C LEU A 288 -10.64 -19.96 -21.78
N ASN A 289 -10.30 -20.85 -22.70
CA ASN A 289 -10.86 -20.86 -24.06
C ASN A 289 -12.38 -21.09 -24.07
N HIS A 290 -12.90 -21.90 -23.15
CA HIS A 290 -14.33 -22.10 -23.02
C HIS A 290 -15.03 -20.82 -22.57
N ALA A 291 -14.51 -20.17 -21.51
CA ALA A 291 -15.01 -18.89 -21.04
C ALA A 291 -14.97 -17.81 -22.14
N ALA A 292 -13.88 -17.72 -22.91
CA ALA A 292 -13.76 -16.77 -24.02
C ALA A 292 -14.91 -16.87 -25.03
N LYS A 293 -15.37 -18.08 -25.35
CA LYS A 293 -16.47 -18.32 -26.29
C LYS A 293 -17.85 -17.96 -25.72
N GLN A 294 -17.98 -17.89 -24.41
CA GLN A 294 -19.24 -17.63 -23.73
C GLN A 294 -19.41 -16.21 -23.22
N VAL A 295 -18.39 -15.35 -23.37
CA VAL A 295 -18.41 -13.97 -22.84
C VAL A 295 -19.69 -13.21 -23.23
N ALA A 296 -20.14 -13.35 -24.48
CA ALA A 296 -21.31 -12.66 -24.98
C ALA A 296 -22.61 -13.03 -24.22
N ASP A 297 -22.64 -14.18 -23.55
CA ASP A 297 -23.83 -14.67 -22.84
C ASP A 297 -23.96 -14.07 -21.43
N TYR A 298 -22.87 -13.63 -20.82
CA TYR A 298 -22.87 -13.17 -19.42
C TYR A 298 -22.24 -11.78 -19.20
N TRP A 299 -21.50 -11.22 -20.18
CA TRP A 299 -20.82 -9.95 -19.97
C TRP A 299 -21.83 -8.81 -19.83
N PRO A 300 -21.79 -8.04 -18.73
CA PRO A 300 -22.79 -7.01 -18.51
C PRO A 300 -22.59 -5.81 -19.44
N GLU A 301 -23.69 -5.25 -19.90
CA GLU A 301 -23.67 -3.94 -20.54
C GLU A 301 -23.29 -2.86 -19.52
N TRP A 302 -22.67 -1.77 -20.01
CA TRP A 302 -22.19 -0.71 -19.12
C TRP A 302 -23.28 -0.19 -18.17
N GLN A 303 -24.52 -0.02 -18.65
CA GLN A 303 -25.62 0.44 -17.86
C GLN A 303 -25.94 -0.45 -16.65
N GLU A 304 -25.67 -1.72 -16.73
CA GLU A 304 -25.85 -2.64 -15.59
C GLU A 304 -24.75 -2.45 -14.53
N ILE A 305 -23.51 -2.22 -14.98
CA ILE A 305 -22.39 -1.88 -14.08
C ILE A 305 -22.65 -0.55 -13.38
N GLU A 306 -23.12 0.44 -14.10
CA GLU A 306 -23.50 1.76 -13.56
C GLU A 306 -24.56 1.64 -12.45
N LYS A 307 -25.62 0.85 -12.66
CA LYS A 307 -26.64 0.58 -11.64
C LYS A 307 -26.06 -0.08 -10.40
N VAL A 308 -25.14 -1.03 -10.56
CA VAL A 308 -24.46 -1.70 -9.44
C VAL A 308 -23.62 -0.70 -8.64
N ILE A 309 -22.86 0.16 -9.32
CA ILE A 309 -22.02 1.19 -8.66
C ILE A 309 -22.90 2.15 -7.85
N VAL A 310 -23.96 2.69 -8.43
CA VAL A 310 -24.86 3.64 -7.74
C VAL A 310 -25.56 2.98 -6.55
N ARG A 311 -25.92 1.70 -6.65
CA ARG A 311 -26.51 0.94 -5.55
C ARG A 311 -25.54 0.69 -4.41
N ASP A 312 -24.32 0.27 -4.73
CA ASP A 312 -23.32 -0.20 -3.76
C ASP A 312 -22.55 0.96 -3.11
N PHE A 313 -22.54 2.14 -3.75
CA PHE A 313 -21.87 3.36 -3.29
C PHE A 313 -22.87 4.52 -3.27
N PRO A 314 -23.65 4.67 -2.18
CA PRO A 314 -24.75 5.65 -2.12
C PRO A 314 -24.30 7.10 -2.04
N ASP A 315 -23.04 7.40 -1.69
CA ASP A 315 -22.49 8.75 -1.77
C ASP A 315 -22.25 9.14 -3.23
N PRO A 316 -22.91 10.22 -3.74
CA PRO A 316 -22.81 10.58 -5.17
C PRO A 316 -21.40 10.98 -5.61
N LYS A 317 -20.57 11.57 -4.71
CA LYS A 317 -19.18 11.93 -5.03
C LYS A 317 -18.34 10.67 -5.19
N ILE A 318 -18.45 9.75 -4.26
CA ILE A 318 -17.74 8.45 -4.30
C ILE A 318 -18.20 7.65 -5.52
N ALA A 319 -19.49 7.54 -5.74
CA ALA A 319 -20.04 6.86 -6.92
C ALA A 319 -19.52 7.47 -8.24
N GLY A 320 -19.47 8.80 -8.34
CA GLY A 320 -18.96 9.50 -9.52
C GLY A 320 -17.50 9.14 -9.84
N LEU A 321 -16.62 9.12 -8.82
CA LEU A 321 -15.22 8.72 -9.00
C LEU A 321 -15.10 7.24 -9.40
N ILE A 322 -15.90 6.35 -8.79
CA ILE A 322 -15.90 4.93 -9.11
C ILE A 322 -16.44 4.67 -10.52
N LEU A 323 -17.45 5.42 -10.96
CA LEU A 323 -17.97 5.38 -12.33
C LEU A 323 -16.87 5.74 -13.34
N GLU A 324 -16.09 6.81 -13.07
CA GLU A 324 -14.97 7.20 -13.92
C GLU A 324 -13.91 6.10 -14.00
N GLU A 325 -13.46 5.56 -12.85
CA GLU A 325 -12.46 4.51 -12.79
C GLU A 325 -12.94 3.21 -13.48
N SER A 326 -14.17 2.78 -13.22
CA SER A 326 -14.75 1.59 -13.85
C SER A 326 -14.97 1.76 -15.35
N ARG A 327 -15.41 2.96 -15.79
CA ARG A 327 -15.61 3.27 -17.21
C ARG A 327 -14.32 3.24 -18.00
N ALA A 328 -13.22 3.71 -17.39
CA ALA A 328 -11.90 3.75 -18.02
C ALA A 328 -11.35 2.36 -18.39
N LYS A 329 -11.75 1.30 -17.67
CA LYS A 329 -11.32 -0.09 -17.93
C LYS A 329 -12.38 -0.95 -18.60
N TYR A 330 -13.63 -0.52 -18.66
CA TYR A 330 -14.70 -1.27 -19.31
C TYR A 330 -14.41 -1.50 -20.79
N GLN A 331 -14.63 -2.72 -21.24
CA GLN A 331 -14.49 -3.13 -22.63
C GLN A 331 -15.75 -3.89 -23.07
N PRO A 332 -16.15 -3.84 -24.34
CA PRO A 332 -17.25 -4.65 -24.87
C PRO A 332 -16.90 -6.14 -24.91
N ALA A 333 -17.91 -7.01 -24.89
CA ALA A 333 -17.78 -8.46 -24.83
C ALA A 333 -16.77 -9.04 -25.85
N ALA A 334 -16.75 -8.52 -27.09
CA ALA A 334 -15.83 -8.96 -28.12
C ALA A 334 -14.35 -8.77 -27.72
N LYS A 335 -14.04 -7.63 -27.04
CA LYS A 335 -12.68 -7.36 -26.55
C LYS A 335 -12.29 -8.21 -25.34
N ILE A 336 -13.26 -8.58 -24.52
CA ILE A 336 -13.03 -9.51 -23.41
C ILE A 336 -12.78 -10.92 -23.96
N SER A 337 -13.55 -11.36 -24.97
CA SER A 337 -13.31 -12.64 -25.66
C SER A 337 -11.89 -12.73 -26.23
N GLU A 338 -11.45 -11.72 -27.01
CA GLU A 338 -10.08 -11.62 -27.55
C GLU A 338 -9.01 -11.69 -26.43
N ARG A 339 -9.26 -11.03 -25.29
CA ARG A 339 -8.36 -11.03 -24.12
C ARG A 339 -8.26 -12.40 -23.47
N LEU A 340 -9.39 -13.10 -23.30
CA LEU A 340 -9.42 -14.44 -22.72
C LEU A 340 -8.81 -15.50 -23.64
N GLU A 341 -8.98 -15.36 -24.97
CA GLU A 341 -8.29 -16.20 -25.95
C GLU A 341 -6.77 -16.01 -25.83
N ARG A 342 -6.30 -14.74 -25.80
CA ARG A 342 -4.89 -14.45 -25.56
C ARG A 342 -4.40 -15.02 -24.23
N LEU A 343 -5.19 -14.90 -23.15
CA LEU A 343 -4.83 -15.49 -21.85
C LEU A 343 -4.66 -17.00 -21.96
N ALA A 344 -5.56 -17.70 -22.65
CA ALA A 344 -5.48 -19.14 -22.86
C ALA A 344 -4.22 -19.55 -23.63
N ASP A 345 -3.83 -18.77 -24.63
CA ASP A 345 -2.62 -19.01 -25.43
C ASP A 345 -1.33 -18.85 -24.60
N VAL A 346 -1.28 -17.83 -23.72
CA VAL A 346 -0.09 -17.57 -22.88
C VAL A 346 -0.12 -18.33 -21.55
N TRP A 347 -1.23 -18.99 -21.21
CA TRP A 347 -1.42 -19.64 -19.92
C TRP A 347 -0.38 -20.70 -19.57
N PRO A 348 0.06 -21.57 -20.50
CA PRO A 348 1.09 -22.57 -20.23
C PRO A 348 2.41 -21.97 -19.70
N ASP A 349 2.76 -20.76 -20.15
CA ASP A 349 3.97 -20.04 -19.72
C ASP A 349 3.70 -19.13 -18.51
N LEU A 350 2.52 -18.55 -18.39
CA LEU A 350 2.14 -17.64 -17.31
C LEU A 350 1.85 -18.37 -16.01
N GLN A 351 1.14 -19.51 -16.05
CA GLN A 351 0.73 -20.25 -14.86
C GLN A 351 1.91 -20.67 -13.98
N PRO A 352 3.03 -21.23 -14.49
CA PRO A 352 4.22 -21.52 -13.68
C PRO A 352 4.84 -20.26 -13.05
N ARG A 353 4.89 -19.14 -13.78
CA ARG A 353 5.40 -17.87 -13.27
C ARG A 353 4.56 -17.34 -12.12
N LEU A 354 3.24 -17.47 -12.18
CA LEU A 354 2.33 -17.11 -11.09
C LEU A 354 2.50 -18.02 -9.87
N GLN A 355 2.74 -19.33 -10.09
CA GLN A 355 3.03 -20.29 -9.03
C GLN A 355 4.36 -19.99 -8.32
N GLU A 356 5.38 -19.55 -9.04
CA GLU A 356 6.67 -19.13 -8.49
C GLU A 356 6.55 -17.80 -7.71
N GLN A 357 5.78 -16.85 -8.27
CA GLN A 357 5.57 -15.53 -7.67
C GLN A 357 4.83 -15.60 -6.34
N LEU A 358 3.82 -16.46 -6.24
CA LEU A 358 2.94 -16.57 -5.09
C LEU A 358 3.42 -17.66 -4.12
N SER A 359 3.21 -17.43 -2.82
CA SER A 359 3.20 -18.50 -1.83
C SER A 359 1.75 -18.89 -1.51
N PRO A 360 1.49 -20.12 -1.01
CA PRO A 360 0.14 -20.50 -0.61
C PRO A 360 -0.47 -19.55 0.42
N ALA A 361 -1.76 -19.24 0.31
CA ALA A 361 -2.44 -18.30 1.22
C ALA A 361 -2.35 -18.73 2.70
N ALA A 362 -2.34 -20.04 2.98
CA ALA A 362 -2.13 -20.57 4.33
C ALA A 362 -0.71 -20.26 4.86
N GLU A 363 0.28 -20.21 3.98
CA GLU A 363 1.64 -19.85 4.36
C GLU A 363 1.76 -18.35 4.64
N LEU A 364 1.16 -17.49 3.81
CA LEU A 364 1.07 -16.05 4.06
C LEU A 364 0.37 -15.78 5.40
N ARG A 365 -0.73 -16.49 5.68
CA ARG A 365 -1.46 -16.40 6.95
C ARG A 365 -0.55 -16.73 8.13
N ARG A 366 0.27 -17.78 8.02
CA ARG A 366 1.25 -18.15 9.05
C ARG A 366 2.28 -17.06 9.28
N TRP A 367 2.88 -16.51 8.22
CA TRP A 367 3.88 -15.44 8.32
C TRP A 367 3.30 -14.16 8.93
N LEU A 368 2.12 -13.74 8.50
CA LEU A 368 1.42 -12.60 9.09
C LEU A 368 1.18 -12.80 10.59
N LYS A 369 0.72 -13.99 11.00
CA LYS A 369 0.51 -14.32 12.41
C LYS A 369 1.83 -14.27 13.21
N GLN A 370 2.92 -14.76 12.65
CA GLN A 370 4.25 -14.70 13.26
C GLN A 370 4.72 -13.26 13.42
N ALA A 371 4.52 -12.41 12.41
CA ALA A 371 4.85 -11.00 12.47
C ALA A 371 3.93 -10.17 13.39
N GLY A 372 2.83 -10.74 13.89
CA GLY A 372 1.85 -10.03 14.72
C GLY A 372 0.81 -9.23 13.93
N ALA A 373 0.70 -9.46 12.62
CA ALA A 373 -0.31 -8.84 11.76
C ALA A 373 -1.62 -9.65 11.78
N PRO A 374 -2.77 -9.02 11.46
CA PRO A 374 -4.06 -9.69 11.41
C PRO A 374 -4.10 -10.76 10.31
N THR A 375 -4.80 -11.85 10.59
CA THR A 375 -4.94 -13.03 9.72
C THR A 375 -6.39 -13.36 9.38
N HIS A 376 -7.32 -12.69 10.06
CA HIS A 376 -8.76 -12.82 9.85
C HIS A 376 -9.40 -11.42 9.74
N PRO A 377 -10.38 -11.21 8.83
CA PRO A 377 -10.95 -9.89 8.58
C PRO A 377 -11.63 -9.28 9.81
N GLU A 378 -12.15 -10.08 10.72
CA GLU A 378 -12.81 -9.59 11.94
C GLU A 378 -11.82 -8.92 12.89
N GLU A 379 -10.52 -9.25 12.84
CA GLU A 379 -9.46 -8.60 13.60
C GLU A 379 -9.25 -7.12 13.21
N ILE A 380 -9.77 -6.72 12.05
CA ILE A 380 -9.78 -5.33 11.58
C ILE A 380 -11.21 -4.75 11.46
N GLY A 381 -12.21 -5.41 12.04
CA GLY A 381 -13.61 -4.97 12.02
C GLY A 381 -14.37 -5.23 10.71
N VAL A 382 -13.88 -6.13 9.87
CA VAL A 382 -14.55 -6.55 8.63
C VAL A 382 -15.20 -7.92 8.83
N SER A 383 -16.53 -8.00 8.87
CA SER A 383 -17.23 -9.28 8.95
C SER A 383 -17.01 -10.12 7.69
N LEU A 384 -17.18 -11.45 7.78
CA LEU A 384 -17.07 -12.34 6.62
C LEU A 384 -18.04 -11.96 5.48
N ASN A 385 -19.26 -11.54 5.81
CA ASN A 385 -20.22 -11.09 4.80
C ASN A 385 -19.73 -9.81 4.08
N ARG A 386 -19.18 -8.85 4.84
CA ARG A 386 -18.59 -7.64 4.27
C ARG A 386 -17.38 -7.98 3.40
N LEU A 387 -16.49 -8.88 3.86
CA LEU A 387 -15.37 -9.33 3.06
C LEU A 387 -15.82 -9.97 1.75
N GLN A 388 -16.84 -10.85 1.79
CA GLN A 388 -17.39 -11.49 0.59
C GLN A 388 -17.93 -10.46 -0.43
N SER A 389 -18.62 -9.42 0.04
CA SER A 389 -19.07 -8.31 -0.82
C SER A 389 -17.89 -7.48 -1.35
N SER A 390 -16.85 -7.31 -0.51
CA SER A 390 -15.67 -6.50 -0.86
C SER A 390 -14.91 -7.02 -2.09
N TYR A 391 -14.93 -8.31 -2.38
CA TYR A 391 -14.28 -8.85 -3.58
C TYR A 391 -14.82 -8.23 -4.87
N ARG A 392 -16.15 -8.07 -4.97
CA ARG A 392 -16.77 -7.46 -6.14
C ARG A 392 -16.68 -5.93 -6.11
N GLN A 393 -16.84 -5.32 -4.95
CA GLN A 393 -16.78 -3.87 -4.81
C GLN A 393 -15.36 -3.33 -5.04
N ALA A 394 -14.32 -4.04 -4.57
CA ALA A 394 -12.91 -3.66 -4.77
C ALA A 394 -12.53 -3.65 -6.26
N GLN A 395 -13.10 -4.54 -7.08
CA GLN A 395 -12.89 -4.55 -8.51
C GLN A 395 -13.31 -3.22 -9.17
N LEU A 396 -14.35 -2.56 -8.68
CA LEU A 396 -14.92 -1.36 -9.29
C LEU A 396 -14.12 -0.08 -9.03
N ILE A 397 -13.37 0.01 -7.90
CA ILE A 397 -12.86 1.29 -7.39
C ILE A 397 -11.59 1.83 -8.08
N ARG A 398 -10.96 1.07 -8.97
CA ARG A 398 -9.73 1.47 -9.68
C ARG A 398 -9.73 0.96 -11.12
N ARG A 399 -9.13 1.75 -12.01
CA ARG A 399 -8.96 1.37 -13.44
C ARG A 399 -7.87 0.34 -13.66
N ARG A 400 -7.01 0.08 -12.67
CA ARG A 400 -5.93 -0.90 -12.76
C ARG A 400 -6.49 -2.30 -12.94
N TYR A 401 -5.99 -3.01 -13.97
CA TYR A 401 -6.34 -4.41 -14.21
C TYR A 401 -5.67 -5.32 -13.20
N THR A 402 -6.44 -6.21 -12.59
CA THR A 402 -6.02 -7.14 -11.54
C THR A 402 -6.74 -8.48 -11.68
N VAL A 403 -6.42 -9.44 -10.82
CA VAL A 403 -7.15 -10.72 -10.75
C VAL A 403 -8.65 -10.52 -10.50
N LEU A 404 -9.06 -9.42 -9.86
CA LEU A 404 -10.48 -9.11 -9.64
C LEU A 404 -11.22 -8.88 -10.96
N ASP A 405 -10.57 -8.23 -11.93
CA ASP A 405 -11.11 -8.04 -13.27
C ASP A 405 -11.16 -9.36 -14.01
N LEU A 406 -10.09 -10.14 -13.92
CA LEU A 406 -10.00 -11.46 -14.57
C LEU A 406 -11.09 -12.42 -14.07
N MET A 407 -11.39 -12.41 -12.75
CA MET A 407 -12.48 -13.24 -12.20
C MET A 407 -13.87 -12.81 -12.69
N LEU A 408 -14.07 -11.52 -12.97
CA LEU A 408 -15.27 -11.01 -13.60
C LEU A 408 -15.36 -11.48 -15.06
N GLU A 409 -14.26 -11.32 -15.81
CA GLU A 409 -14.16 -11.72 -17.23
C GLU A 409 -14.36 -13.21 -17.44
N LEU A 410 -14.02 -14.05 -16.47
CA LEU A 410 -14.17 -15.51 -16.50
C LEU A 410 -15.54 -16.00 -15.97
N ASP A 411 -16.44 -15.11 -15.56
CA ASP A 411 -17.67 -15.46 -14.81
C ASP A 411 -17.41 -16.40 -13.60
N ALA A 412 -16.25 -16.24 -12.98
CA ALA A 412 -15.76 -17.16 -11.95
C ALA A 412 -16.11 -16.74 -10.52
N TRP A 413 -16.73 -15.57 -10.33
CA TRP A 413 -17.01 -15.03 -8.99
C TRP A 413 -17.85 -15.95 -8.12
N THR A 414 -18.94 -16.48 -8.65
CA THR A 414 -19.88 -17.28 -7.86
C THR A 414 -19.23 -18.55 -7.33
N SER A 415 -18.53 -19.28 -8.19
CA SER A 415 -17.84 -20.52 -7.82
C SER A 415 -16.67 -20.27 -6.87
N ALA A 416 -15.87 -19.22 -7.12
CA ALA A 416 -14.71 -18.89 -6.29
C ALA A 416 -15.15 -18.44 -4.88
N LEU A 417 -16.10 -17.52 -4.77
CA LEU A 417 -16.59 -17.06 -3.47
C LEU A 417 -17.27 -18.18 -2.69
N HIS A 418 -18.08 -19.01 -3.34
CA HIS A 418 -18.66 -20.19 -2.70
C HIS A 418 -17.58 -21.08 -2.08
N ALA A 419 -16.49 -21.38 -2.81
CA ALA A 419 -15.42 -22.22 -2.31
C ALA A 419 -14.61 -21.55 -1.19
N LEU A 420 -14.33 -20.23 -1.27
CA LEU A 420 -13.56 -19.50 -0.25
C LEU A 420 -14.31 -19.37 1.08
N PHE A 421 -15.66 -19.26 1.04
CA PHE A 421 -16.53 -19.06 2.19
C PHE A 421 -17.33 -20.30 2.60
N ALA A 422 -17.08 -21.47 2.00
CA ALA A 422 -17.65 -22.75 2.44
C ALA A 422 -17.17 -23.08 3.86
N GLN A 423 -17.81 -24.07 4.51
CA GLN A 423 -17.50 -24.46 5.89
C GLN A 423 -16.03 -24.91 6.04
N ASP A 424 -15.47 -25.57 5.01
CA ASP A 424 -14.07 -26.00 4.87
C ASP A 424 -13.24 -25.05 4.00
N GLY A 425 -13.79 -23.89 3.66
CA GLY A 425 -13.14 -22.89 2.83
C GLY A 425 -12.12 -22.05 3.59
N PHE A 426 -11.25 -21.35 2.85
CA PHE A 426 -10.14 -20.57 3.41
C PHE A 426 -10.53 -19.61 4.56
N TRP A 427 -11.73 -19.01 4.50
CA TRP A 427 -12.14 -18.01 5.49
C TRP A 427 -12.86 -18.59 6.72
N ARG A 428 -13.22 -19.88 6.71
CA ARG A 428 -13.92 -20.53 7.82
C ARG A 428 -13.19 -21.74 8.40
N GLY A 429 -12.15 -22.21 7.68
CA GLY A 429 -11.28 -23.34 8.05
C GLY A 429 -9.97 -22.86 8.77
#